data_0647557f0364835e9b091e2bcab791c8
#
_entry.id   0647557f0364835e9b091e2bcab791c8
#
_cell.length_a   1.000
_cell.length_b   1.000
_cell.length_c   1.000
_cell.angle_alpha   90.00
_cell.angle_beta   90.00
_cell.angle_gamma   90.00
#
_symmetry.space_group_name_H-M   'P 1'
#
loop_
_entity.id
_entity.type
_entity.pdbx_description
1 polymer ?
#
loop_
_entity_poly.entity_id
_entity_poly.type
_entity_poly.pdbx_seq_one_letter_code
_entity_poly.pdbx_strand_id
1 'polypeptide(L)'
;MCPYDIEIENIKNQLIKKYHPMDIILFGSCAKGRVSRSSDVDICIILETNDKRKIVRDILIEVEYKVDLDVVVYTPQEWQNNMDDQATFPGIIKRTGVSLIG
;
A
#
# COMPACT_ATOMS: atom_id res chain seq x y z
N MET A 1 0.39 17.73 6.59
CA MET A 1 1.32 17.07 5.65
C MET A 1 2.07 15.97 6.37
N CYS A 2 2.13 14.78 5.78
CA CYS A 2 2.89 13.67 6.33
C CYS A 2 4.39 13.92 6.13
N PRO A 3 5.24 13.79 7.17
CA PRO A 3 6.69 13.97 6.99
C PRO A 3 7.33 13.03 6.00
N TYR A 4 6.63 11.96 5.63
CA TYR A 4 7.12 10.97 4.66
C TYR A 4 6.56 11.15 3.25
N ASP A 5 5.96 12.30 2.93
CA ASP A 5 5.33 12.52 1.62
C ASP A 5 6.28 12.31 0.45
N ILE A 6 7.53 12.78 0.56
CA ILE A 6 8.52 12.60 -0.49
C ILE A 6 8.87 11.12 -0.64
N GLU A 7 9.04 10.41 0.47
CA GLU A 7 9.36 9.00 0.46
C GLU A 7 8.20 8.16 -0.11
N ILE A 8 6.98 8.50 0.28
CA ILE A 8 5.76 7.84 -0.23
C ILE A 8 5.65 8.04 -1.73
N GLU A 9 5.89 9.25 -2.24
CA GLU A 9 5.85 9.54 -3.67
C GLU A 9 6.91 8.73 -4.42
N ASN A 10 8.11 8.63 -3.87
CA ASN A 10 9.19 7.84 -4.44
C ASN A 10 8.83 6.35 -4.51
N ILE A 11 8.28 5.80 -3.43
CA ILE A 11 7.85 4.39 -3.38
C ILE A 11 6.74 4.16 -4.40
N LYS A 12 5.73 5.04 -4.44
CA LYS A 12 4.63 4.95 -5.39
C LYS A 12 5.14 4.90 -6.84
N ASN A 13 6.04 5.78 -7.19
CA ASN A 13 6.57 5.85 -8.56
C ASN A 13 7.33 4.60 -8.95
N GLN A 14 8.10 4.02 -8.04
CA GLN A 14 8.78 2.76 -8.27
C GLN A 14 7.82 1.60 -8.47
N LEU A 15 6.76 1.54 -7.64
CA LEU A 15 5.75 0.48 -7.73
C LEU A 15 4.96 0.57 -9.03
N ILE A 16 4.58 1.76 -9.45
CA ILE A 16 3.88 1.96 -10.73
C ILE A 16 4.76 1.48 -11.87
N LYS A 17 6.02 1.87 -11.88
CA LYS A 17 6.96 1.54 -12.95
C LYS A 17 7.24 0.04 -13.02
N LYS A 18 7.40 -0.63 -11.87
CA LYS A 18 7.82 -2.03 -11.81
C LYS A 18 6.67 -3.02 -11.95
N TYR A 19 5.49 -2.69 -11.42
CA TYR A 19 4.39 -3.65 -11.28
C TYR A 19 3.11 -3.25 -11.99
N HIS A 20 2.94 -1.99 -12.38
CA HIS A 20 1.73 -1.46 -13.02
C HIS A 20 0.46 -1.87 -12.26
N PRO A 21 0.36 -1.57 -10.96
CA PRO A 21 -0.76 -2.03 -10.16
C PRO A 21 -2.07 -1.33 -10.55
N MET A 22 -3.19 -1.96 -10.25
CA MET A 22 -4.51 -1.35 -10.43
C MET A 22 -4.68 -0.16 -9.47
N ASP A 23 -4.22 -0.29 -8.24
CA ASP A 23 -4.28 0.78 -7.24
C ASP A 23 -3.17 0.59 -6.20
N ILE A 24 -2.83 1.68 -5.52
CA ILE A 24 -1.94 1.70 -4.36
C ILE A 24 -2.64 2.54 -3.31
N ILE A 25 -2.86 1.96 -2.12
CA ILE A 25 -3.58 2.63 -1.05
C ILE A 25 -2.68 2.78 0.16
N LEU A 26 -2.49 4.02 0.59
CA LEU A 26 -1.79 4.33 1.83
C LEU A 26 -2.80 4.20 2.98
N PHE A 27 -2.45 3.44 4.00
CA PHE A 27 -3.32 3.27 5.16
C PHE A 27 -2.50 3.38 6.46
N GLY A 28 -3.15 3.16 7.60
CA GLY A 28 -2.48 3.27 8.88
C GLY A 28 -2.21 4.71 9.28
N SER A 29 -1.19 4.92 10.13
CA SER A 29 -0.93 6.23 10.74
C SER A 29 -0.55 7.30 9.71
N CYS A 30 0.18 6.95 8.66
CA CYS A 30 0.53 7.94 7.63
C CYS A 30 -0.70 8.46 6.89
N ALA A 31 -1.68 7.61 6.60
CA ALA A 31 -2.93 8.03 5.97
C ALA A 31 -3.74 8.96 6.85
N LYS A 32 -3.62 8.79 8.16
CA LYS A 32 -4.35 9.61 9.16
C LYS A 32 -3.60 10.87 9.57
N GLY A 33 -2.41 11.10 9.05
CA GLY A 33 -1.57 12.22 9.43
C GLY A 33 -0.96 12.12 10.82
N ARG A 34 -1.02 10.95 11.44
CA ARG A 34 -0.51 10.71 12.81
C ARG A 34 0.86 10.06 12.76
N VAL A 35 1.82 10.78 12.22
CA VAL A 35 3.16 10.23 12.00
C VAL A 35 4.09 10.62 13.12
N SER A 36 4.83 9.63 13.65
CA SER A 36 5.94 9.82 14.56
C SER A 36 7.22 9.26 13.94
N ARG A 37 8.35 9.41 14.63
CA ARG A 37 9.64 8.88 14.14
C ARG A 37 9.64 7.37 13.95
N SER A 38 8.80 6.66 14.70
CA SER A 38 8.71 5.20 14.65
C SER A 38 7.52 4.71 13.84
N SER A 39 6.82 5.60 13.13
CA SER A 39 5.68 5.20 12.30
C SER A 39 6.16 4.47 11.06
N ASP A 40 5.48 3.36 10.74
CA ASP A 40 5.69 2.63 9.50
C ASP A 40 4.85 3.25 8.39
N VAL A 41 5.30 3.08 7.16
CA VAL A 41 4.49 3.39 5.98
C VAL A 41 3.76 2.10 5.59
N ASP A 42 2.44 2.10 5.69
CA ASP A 42 1.60 0.95 5.38
C ASP A 42 0.97 1.13 4.00
N ILE A 43 1.27 0.22 3.09
CA ILE A 43 0.82 0.29 1.69
C ILE A 43 0.09 -0.99 1.32
N CYS A 44 -1.08 -0.82 0.72
CA CYS A 44 -1.84 -1.90 0.10
C CYS A 44 -1.72 -1.76 -1.41
N ILE A 45 -1.30 -2.83 -2.08
CA ILE A 45 -1.17 -2.85 -3.54
C ILE A 45 -2.19 -3.82 -4.11
N ILE A 46 -2.92 -3.37 -5.12
CA ILE A 46 -3.91 -4.18 -5.81
C ILE A 46 -3.40 -4.46 -7.20
N LEU A 47 -3.07 -5.73 -7.46
CA LEU A 47 -2.60 -6.19 -8.76
C LEU A 47 -2.90 -7.66 -8.95
N GLU A 48 -2.96 -8.09 -10.22
CA GLU A 48 -3.16 -9.48 -10.55
C GLU A 48 -1.88 -10.27 -10.31
N THR A 49 -1.97 -11.34 -9.53
CA THR A 49 -0.83 -12.21 -9.26
C THR A 49 -1.30 -13.58 -8.78
N ASN A 50 -0.52 -14.60 -9.07
CA ASN A 50 -0.71 -15.95 -8.53
C ASN A 50 0.08 -16.20 -7.25
N ASP A 51 0.96 -15.26 -6.87
CA ASP A 51 1.83 -15.44 -5.72
C ASP A 51 2.06 -14.10 -5.02
N LYS A 52 1.16 -13.78 -4.08
CA LYS A 52 1.22 -12.52 -3.34
C LYS A 52 2.46 -12.42 -2.46
N ARG A 53 2.90 -13.52 -1.90
CA ARG A 53 4.10 -13.53 -1.04
C ARG A 53 5.35 -13.15 -1.82
N LYS A 54 5.44 -13.64 -3.06
CA LYS A 54 6.54 -13.29 -3.93
C LYS A 54 6.56 -11.80 -4.23
N ILE A 55 5.40 -11.22 -4.52
CA ILE A 55 5.28 -9.78 -4.78
C ILE A 55 5.73 -8.98 -3.56
N VAL A 56 5.27 -9.31 -2.36
CA VAL A 56 5.68 -8.63 -1.14
C VAL A 56 7.20 -8.71 -0.96
N ARG A 57 7.77 -9.90 -1.11
CA ARG A 57 9.21 -10.11 -0.97
C ARG A 57 10.00 -9.30 -1.99
N ASP A 58 9.57 -9.32 -3.25
CA ASP A 58 10.25 -8.60 -4.32
C ASP A 58 10.20 -7.09 -4.08
N ILE A 59 9.08 -6.56 -3.62
CA ILE A 59 8.95 -5.15 -3.28
C ILE A 59 9.92 -4.77 -2.18
N LEU A 60 9.96 -5.55 -1.10
CA LEU A 60 10.83 -5.24 0.04
C LEU A 60 12.31 -5.32 -0.29
N ILE A 61 12.68 -6.12 -1.30
CA ILE A 61 14.06 -6.28 -1.75
C ILE A 61 14.42 -5.25 -2.82
N GLU A 62 13.56 -5.01 -3.79
CA GLU A 62 13.89 -4.27 -5.02
C GLU A 62 13.55 -2.79 -4.95
N VAL A 63 12.53 -2.40 -4.18
CA VAL A 63 12.14 -1.00 -4.05
C VAL A 63 13.08 -0.30 -3.08
N GLU A 64 13.56 0.87 -3.48
CA GLU A 64 14.40 1.70 -2.61
C GLU A 64 13.51 2.51 -1.67
N TYR A 65 13.73 2.35 -0.36
CA TYR A 65 12.97 3.08 0.64
C TYR A 65 13.84 3.32 1.87
N LYS A 66 13.57 4.44 2.56
CA LYS A 66 14.34 4.89 3.74
C LYS A 66 13.49 4.90 5.01
N VAL A 67 12.30 4.33 4.97
CA VAL A 67 11.35 4.27 6.08
C VAL A 67 10.99 2.80 6.31
N ASP A 68 10.44 2.49 7.47
CA ASP A 68 9.88 1.16 7.67
C ASP A 68 8.65 1.01 6.80
N LEU A 69 8.62 -0.03 5.98
CA LEU A 69 7.59 -0.25 4.98
C LEU A 69 6.89 -1.58 5.20
N ASP A 70 5.58 -1.53 5.37
CA ASP A 70 4.73 -2.70 5.42
C ASP A 70 3.88 -2.76 4.15
N VAL A 71 3.86 -3.92 3.50
CA VAL A 71 3.18 -4.12 2.23
C VAL A 71 2.16 -5.23 2.35
N VAL A 72 0.95 -4.94 1.92
CA VAL A 72 -0.13 -5.92 1.79
C VAL A 72 -0.54 -5.97 0.32
N VAL A 73 -0.73 -7.17 -0.22
CA VAL A 73 -1.09 -7.37 -1.62
C VAL A 73 -2.44 -8.06 -1.71
N TYR A 74 -3.33 -7.52 -2.53
CA TYR A 74 -4.60 -8.16 -2.89
C TYR A 74 -4.74 -8.21 -4.40
N THR A 75 -5.37 -9.27 -4.90
CA THR A 75 -5.78 -9.30 -6.31
C THR A 75 -7.01 -8.40 -6.48
N PRO A 76 -7.29 -7.94 -7.72
CA PRO A 76 -8.49 -7.14 -7.97
C PRO A 76 -9.78 -7.85 -7.52
N GLN A 77 -9.86 -9.16 -7.71
CA GLN A 77 -11.04 -9.92 -7.31
C GLN A 77 -11.19 -9.98 -5.79
N GLU A 78 -10.11 -10.22 -5.06
CA GLU A 78 -10.15 -10.20 -3.60
C GLU A 78 -10.56 -8.83 -3.07
N TRP A 79 -10.03 -7.78 -3.68
CA TRP A 79 -10.37 -6.42 -3.31
C TRP A 79 -11.84 -6.14 -3.53
N GLN A 80 -12.37 -6.43 -4.72
CA GLN A 80 -13.78 -6.19 -5.04
C GLN A 80 -14.73 -6.98 -4.14
N ASN A 81 -14.37 -8.22 -3.81
CA ASN A 81 -15.21 -9.08 -3.00
C ASN A 81 -15.31 -8.61 -1.55
N ASN A 82 -14.32 -7.89 -1.05
CA ASN A 82 -14.22 -7.57 0.37
C ASN A 82 -14.20 -6.08 0.69
N MET A 83 -13.98 -5.22 -0.28
CA MET A 83 -13.75 -3.79 -0.03
C MET A 83 -14.95 -3.09 0.63
N ASP A 84 -16.16 -3.59 0.45
CA ASP A 84 -17.35 -3.02 1.04
C ASP A 84 -17.77 -3.71 2.35
N ASP A 85 -17.04 -4.76 2.76
CA ASP A 85 -17.30 -5.48 4.00
C ASP A 85 -16.37 -4.95 5.09
N GLN A 86 -16.90 -4.15 5.99
CA GLN A 86 -16.13 -3.52 7.07
C GLN A 86 -15.55 -4.51 8.09
N ALA A 87 -15.99 -5.77 8.05
CA ALA A 87 -15.42 -6.81 8.89
C ALA A 87 -14.13 -7.39 8.33
N THR A 88 -13.79 -7.08 7.07
CA THR A 88 -12.56 -7.55 6.43
C THR A 88 -11.47 -6.49 6.45
N PHE A 89 -10.22 -6.93 6.33
CA PHE A 89 -9.09 -6.00 6.24
C PHE A 89 -9.16 -5.11 4.98
N PRO A 90 -9.47 -5.63 3.78
CA PRO A 90 -9.69 -4.75 2.62
C PRO A 90 -10.75 -3.68 2.84
N GLY A 91 -11.85 -4.02 3.50
CA GLY A 91 -12.90 -3.05 3.81
C GLY A 91 -12.42 -1.96 4.75
N ILE A 92 -11.63 -2.31 5.75
CA ILE A 92 -11.04 -1.34 6.67
C ILE A 92 -10.06 -0.44 5.93
N ILE A 93 -9.21 -1.01 5.08
CA ILE A 93 -8.23 -0.24 4.30
C ILE A 93 -8.94 0.75 3.37
N LYS A 94 -9.97 0.30 2.66
CA LYS A 94 -10.73 1.17 1.76
C LYS A 94 -11.36 2.36 2.49
N ARG A 95 -11.94 2.10 3.66
CA ARG A 95 -12.63 3.13 4.43
C ARG A 95 -11.67 4.15 5.03
N THR A 96 -10.49 3.70 5.49
CA THR A 96 -9.56 4.54 6.25
C THR A 96 -8.34 4.99 5.45
N GLY A 97 -8.08 4.36 4.30
CA GLY A 97 -6.91 4.64 3.49
C GLY A 97 -7.14 5.70 2.43
N VAL A 98 -6.05 6.04 1.75
CA VAL A 98 -6.03 7.04 0.68
C VAL A 98 -5.42 6.40 -0.56
N SER A 99 -6.15 6.43 -1.69
CA SER A 99 -5.60 5.98 -2.96
C SER A 99 -4.51 6.93 -3.43
N LEU A 100 -3.36 6.38 -3.82
CA LEU A 100 -2.24 7.17 -4.33
C LEU A 100 -2.27 7.32 -5.86
N ILE A 101 -3.04 6.48 -6.55
CA ILE A 101 -3.14 6.50 -8.02
C ILE A 101 -4.38 7.24 -8.48
N GLY A 102 -5.47 6.93 -7.90
CA GLY A 102 -6.75 7.50 -8.27
C GLY A 102 -7.39 8.23 -7.13
#